data_a62d1514cc734c0bd27d9d9680f01d50
#
_entry.id   a62d1514cc734c0bd27d9d9680f01d50
#
_cell.length_a   1.000
_cell.length_b   1.000
_cell.length_c   1.000
_cell.angle_alpha   90.00
_cell.angle_beta   90.00
_cell.angle_gamma   90.00
#
_symmetry.space_group_name_H-M   'P 1'
#
loop_
_entity.id
_entity.type
_entity.pdbx_description
1 polymer ?
#
loop_
_entity_poly.entity_id
_entity_poly.type
_entity_poly.pdbx_seq_one_letter_code
_entity_poly.pdbx_strand_id
1 'polypeptide(L)'
;MEKLIYITSIFTLLICCNQIKTETIIIDKDSEELVYLIELSTKDNSPSDVEGFTQSITEFIKNTESPAVYGYFISKDNKKVTLIERWRNSQDAMQHGLDFINGKNFDRFFEVFELSSFISLGNPTNELKKFNLDNGFVVDYRETIGGFVLKQ
;
A
#
# COMPACT_ATOMS: atom_id res chain seq x y z
N MET A 1 -50.33 -51.41 -31.64
CA MET A 1 -49.68 -50.17 -32.15
C MET A 1 -49.31 -49.29 -30.97
N GLU A 2 -48.10 -49.49 -30.46
CA GLU A 2 -47.58 -48.70 -29.33
C GLU A 2 -46.87 -47.47 -29.86
N LYS A 3 -47.29 -46.29 -29.41
CA LYS A 3 -46.64 -45.02 -29.76
C LYS A 3 -45.56 -44.75 -28.74
N LEU A 4 -44.31 -44.88 -29.20
CA LEU A 4 -43.11 -44.51 -28.44
C LEU A 4 -42.97 -42.99 -28.41
N ILE A 5 -43.14 -42.40 -27.22
CA ILE A 5 -42.95 -40.95 -26.99
C ILE A 5 -41.48 -40.76 -26.61
N TYR A 6 -40.67 -40.13 -27.50
CA TYR A 6 -39.30 -39.68 -27.19
C TYR A 6 -39.39 -38.33 -26.45
N ILE A 7 -39.06 -38.34 -25.15
CA ILE A 7 -38.83 -37.13 -24.37
C ILE A 7 -37.39 -36.71 -24.55
N THR A 8 -37.19 -35.71 -25.38
CA THR A 8 -35.88 -35.08 -25.56
C THR A 8 -35.66 -34.11 -24.44
N SER A 9 -34.88 -34.49 -23.43
CA SER A 9 -34.48 -33.60 -22.32
C SER A 9 -33.41 -32.65 -22.83
N ILE A 10 -33.77 -31.40 -23.09
CA ILE A 10 -32.80 -30.33 -23.40
C ILE A 10 -32.18 -29.86 -22.08
N PHE A 11 -30.95 -30.33 -21.85
CA PHE A 11 -30.15 -29.86 -20.72
C PHE A 11 -29.54 -28.52 -21.10
N THR A 12 -30.20 -27.42 -20.74
CA THR A 12 -29.68 -26.07 -20.92
C THR A 12 -28.60 -25.82 -19.87
N LEU A 13 -27.35 -26.00 -20.24
CA LEU A 13 -26.19 -25.58 -19.46
C LEU A 13 -26.18 -24.04 -19.38
N LEU A 14 -26.67 -23.50 -18.27
CA LEU A 14 -26.46 -22.11 -17.89
C LEU A 14 -24.98 -21.94 -17.51
N ILE A 15 -24.17 -21.58 -18.50
CA ILE A 15 -22.80 -21.09 -18.25
C ILE A 15 -22.95 -19.71 -17.59
N CYS A 16 -22.91 -19.70 -16.27
CA CYS A 16 -22.80 -18.47 -15.50
C CYS A 16 -21.40 -17.89 -15.73
N CYS A 17 -21.22 -17.11 -16.80
CA CYS A 17 -20.04 -16.29 -16.97
C CYS A 17 -20.06 -15.23 -15.86
N ASN A 18 -19.37 -15.47 -14.76
CA ASN A 18 -19.00 -14.43 -13.80
C ASN A 18 -18.10 -13.44 -14.54
N GLN A 19 -18.69 -12.40 -15.12
CA GLN A 19 -17.94 -11.27 -15.62
C GLN A 19 -17.34 -10.57 -14.39
N ILE A 20 -16.04 -10.70 -14.21
CA ILE A 20 -15.28 -9.87 -13.27
C ILE A 20 -15.44 -8.44 -13.76
N LYS A 21 -16.25 -7.64 -13.04
CA LYS A 21 -16.34 -6.21 -13.32
C LYS A 21 -15.03 -5.58 -12.91
N THR A 22 -14.23 -5.19 -13.90
CA THR A 22 -13.01 -4.41 -13.69
C THR A 22 -13.41 -2.94 -13.65
N GLU A 23 -13.14 -2.28 -12.53
CA GLU A 23 -13.29 -0.83 -12.39
C GLU A 23 -11.96 -0.17 -12.72
N THR A 24 -11.97 0.83 -13.61
CA THR A 24 -10.79 1.64 -13.91
C THR A 24 -10.85 2.94 -13.12
N ILE A 25 -9.84 3.18 -12.28
CA ILE A 25 -9.65 4.44 -11.58
C ILE A 25 -8.58 5.22 -12.33
N ILE A 26 -8.90 6.39 -12.82
CA ILE A 26 -7.93 7.29 -13.46
C ILE A 26 -7.14 7.98 -12.35
N ILE A 27 -5.82 8.01 -12.50
CA ILE A 27 -4.90 8.75 -11.64
C ILE A 27 -4.41 9.93 -12.46
N ASP A 28 -4.75 11.13 -12.07
CA ASP A 28 -4.38 12.39 -12.72
C ASP A 28 -3.95 13.44 -11.68
N LYS A 29 -3.77 14.68 -12.16
CA LYS A 29 -3.39 15.80 -11.29
C LYS A 29 -4.42 16.17 -10.22
N ASP A 30 -5.68 15.73 -10.37
CA ASP A 30 -6.76 16.02 -9.44
C ASP A 30 -6.96 14.84 -8.46
N SER A 31 -6.19 13.75 -8.62
CA SER A 31 -6.20 12.60 -7.70
C SER A 31 -5.58 12.95 -6.36
N GLU A 32 -6.30 12.68 -5.28
CA GLU A 32 -5.85 12.95 -3.90
C GLU A 32 -4.95 11.84 -3.33
N GLU A 33 -4.94 10.67 -3.98
CA GLU A 33 -4.17 9.51 -3.53
C GLU A 33 -2.67 9.79 -3.55
N LEU A 34 -1.99 9.30 -2.52
CA LEU A 34 -0.54 9.36 -2.38
C LEU A 34 0.04 7.96 -2.27
N VAL A 35 1.20 7.75 -2.89
CA VAL A 35 2.01 6.55 -2.71
C VAL A 35 3.37 6.96 -2.16
N TYR A 36 3.76 6.36 -1.04
CA TYR A 36 5.08 6.50 -0.48
C TYR A 36 5.96 5.32 -0.89
N LEU A 37 7.14 5.63 -1.38
CA LEU A 37 8.23 4.70 -1.59
C LEU A 37 9.37 5.10 -0.67
N ILE A 38 9.61 4.27 0.35
CA ILE A 38 10.57 4.57 1.40
C ILE A 38 11.65 3.50 1.35
N GLU A 39 12.89 3.91 1.09
CA GLU A 39 14.04 3.02 1.12
C GLU A 39 14.70 3.09 2.49
N LEU A 40 14.91 1.93 3.07
CA LEU A 40 15.45 1.72 4.40
C LEU A 40 16.73 0.86 4.31
N SER A 41 17.75 1.19 5.08
CA SER A 41 18.86 0.30 5.38
C SER A 41 18.52 -0.52 6.63
N THR A 42 18.84 -1.82 6.64
CA THR A 42 18.63 -2.69 7.81
C THR A 42 19.70 -2.54 8.87
N LYS A 43 20.66 -1.66 8.66
CA LYS A 43 21.87 -1.52 9.52
C LYS A 43 22.55 -2.89 9.66
N ASP A 44 22.95 -3.26 10.88
CA ASP A 44 23.57 -4.54 11.21
C ASP A 44 22.59 -5.52 11.87
N ASN A 45 21.26 -5.27 11.72
CA ASN A 45 20.26 -6.16 12.29
C ASN A 45 20.19 -7.49 11.54
N SER A 46 19.95 -8.57 12.26
CA SER A 46 19.79 -9.89 11.66
C SER A 46 18.51 -9.95 10.79
N PRO A 47 18.48 -10.80 9.75
CA PRO A 47 17.27 -11.00 8.95
C PRO A 47 16.04 -11.35 9.79
N SER A 48 16.21 -12.15 10.85
CA SER A 48 15.12 -12.54 11.76
C SER A 48 14.59 -11.37 12.58
N ASP A 49 15.44 -10.44 13.02
CA ASP A 49 15.00 -9.24 13.75
C ASP A 49 14.23 -8.29 12.83
N VAL A 50 14.71 -8.11 11.60
CA VAL A 50 14.03 -7.30 10.58
C VAL A 50 12.66 -7.90 10.27
N GLU A 51 12.59 -9.21 10.00
CA GLU A 51 11.33 -9.90 9.71
C GLU A 51 10.36 -9.84 10.88
N GLY A 52 10.81 -10.15 12.10
CA GLY A 52 9.97 -10.12 13.30
C GLY A 52 9.40 -8.74 13.58
N PHE A 53 10.21 -7.68 13.42
CA PHE A 53 9.73 -6.31 13.59
C PHE A 53 8.75 -5.91 12.49
N THR A 54 9.05 -6.18 11.20
CA THR A 54 8.15 -5.83 10.10
C THR A 54 6.80 -6.55 10.20
N GLN A 55 6.76 -7.81 10.63
CA GLN A 55 5.51 -8.52 10.90
C GLN A 55 4.70 -7.85 12.00
N SER A 56 5.36 -7.48 13.10
CA SER A 56 4.71 -6.84 14.26
C SER A 56 4.13 -5.47 13.91
N ILE A 57 4.89 -4.62 13.21
CA ILE A 57 4.42 -3.28 12.82
C ILE A 57 3.32 -3.36 11.75
N THR A 58 3.43 -4.30 10.80
CA THR A 58 2.38 -4.53 9.80
C THR A 58 1.06 -4.93 10.44
N GLU A 59 1.07 -5.84 11.41
CA GLU A 59 -0.14 -6.24 12.12
C GLU A 59 -0.71 -5.09 12.97
N PHE A 60 0.14 -4.26 13.57
CA PHE A 60 -0.28 -3.06 14.28
C PHE A 60 -1.00 -2.07 13.34
N ILE A 61 -0.37 -1.69 12.20
CA ILE A 61 -0.95 -0.77 11.21
C ILE A 61 -2.27 -1.31 10.66
N LYS A 62 -2.33 -2.59 10.30
CA LYS A 62 -3.55 -3.24 9.80
C LYS A 62 -4.73 -3.14 10.77
N ASN A 63 -4.46 -3.18 12.08
CA ASN A 63 -5.50 -3.16 13.12
C ASN A 63 -5.87 -1.76 13.59
N THR A 64 -5.04 -0.75 13.35
CA THR A 64 -5.22 0.61 13.87
C THR A 64 -5.43 1.66 12.79
N GLU A 65 -5.00 1.38 11.56
CA GLU A 65 -5.01 2.34 10.46
C GLU A 65 -5.64 1.71 9.21
N SER A 66 -5.84 2.51 8.16
CA SER A 66 -6.56 2.07 6.96
C SER A 66 -5.83 2.48 5.65
N PRO A 67 -4.53 2.18 5.49
CA PRO A 67 -3.87 2.38 4.21
C PRO A 67 -4.46 1.44 3.15
N ALA A 68 -4.47 1.87 1.89
CA ALA A 68 -4.88 1.00 0.79
C ALA A 68 -3.82 -0.06 0.46
N VAL A 69 -2.54 0.25 0.72
CA VAL A 69 -1.39 -0.66 0.61
C VAL A 69 -0.42 -0.34 1.74
N TYR A 70 0.14 -1.36 2.35
CA TYR A 70 1.21 -1.25 3.33
C TYR A 70 2.07 -2.51 3.26
N GLY A 71 3.33 -2.39 2.86
CA GLY A 71 4.16 -3.58 2.69
C GLY A 71 5.66 -3.33 2.67
N TYR A 72 6.41 -4.23 3.29
CA TYR A 72 7.86 -4.24 3.34
C TYR A 72 8.42 -5.30 2.39
N PHE A 73 9.42 -4.93 1.59
CA PHE A 73 10.06 -5.77 0.59
C PHE A 73 11.58 -5.74 0.80
N ILE A 74 12.16 -6.89 1.14
CA ILE A 74 13.59 -6.99 1.47
C ILE A 74 14.43 -7.41 0.26
N SER A 75 15.60 -6.81 0.11
CA SER A 75 16.58 -7.18 -0.91
C SER A 75 17.20 -8.56 -0.62
N LYS A 76 17.71 -9.23 -1.67
CA LYS A 76 18.31 -10.57 -1.55
C LYS A 76 19.47 -10.65 -0.57
N ASP A 77 20.23 -9.57 -0.43
CA ASP A 77 21.38 -9.48 0.50
C ASP A 77 20.97 -9.06 1.92
N ASN A 78 19.67 -8.88 2.17
CA ASN A 78 19.05 -8.44 3.43
C ASN A 78 19.52 -7.07 3.94
N LYS A 79 20.09 -6.22 3.09
CA LYS A 79 20.62 -4.91 3.50
C LYS A 79 19.68 -3.75 3.27
N LYS A 80 18.69 -3.93 2.40
CA LYS A 80 17.73 -2.88 2.04
C LYS A 80 16.31 -3.40 2.17
N VAL A 81 15.42 -2.52 2.59
CA VAL A 81 13.98 -2.77 2.61
C VAL A 81 13.30 -1.60 1.92
N THR A 82 12.43 -1.91 0.95
CA THR A 82 11.50 -0.94 0.38
C THR A 82 10.18 -1.05 1.12
N LEU A 83 9.75 0.03 1.75
CA LEU A 83 8.41 0.15 2.30
C LEU A 83 7.54 0.88 1.28
N ILE A 84 6.38 0.29 0.97
CA ILE A 84 5.36 0.89 0.10
C ILE A 84 4.11 1.14 0.93
N GLU A 85 3.64 2.38 0.89
CA GLU A 85 2.39 2.80 1.52
C GLU A 85 1.51 3.49 0.48
N ARG A 86 0.20 3.29 0.56
CA ARG A 86 -0.77 4.00 -0.29
C ARG A 86 -1.88 4.57 0.58
N TRP A 87 -2.05 5.88 0.50
CA TRP A 87 -2.99 6.67 1.30
C TRP A 87 -4.06 7.28 0.39
N ARG A 88 -5.28 7.37 0.86
CA ARG A 88 -6.40 7.94 0.10
C ARG A 88 -6.23 9.43 -0.18
N ASN A 89 -5.56 10.14 0.72
CA ASN A 89 -5.35 11.59 0.65
C ASN A 89 -4.24 12.03 1.62
N SER A 90 -3.90 13.31 1.55
CA SER A 90 -2.89 13.94 2.40
C SER A 90 -3.23 13.93 3.89
N GLN A 91 -4.51 13.95 4.25
CA GLN A 91 -4.94 13.96 5.66
C GLN A 91 -4.69 12.58 6.29
N ASP A 92 -5.02 11.49 5.59
CA ASP A 92 -4.75 10.14 6.07
C ASP A 92 -3.24 9.90 6.22
N ALA A 93 -2.44 10.34 5.25
CA ALA A 93 -0.98 10.24 5.31
C ALA A 93 -0.39 11.05 6.47
N MET A 94 -0.91 12.24 6.74
CA MET A 94 -0.48 13.07 7.86
C MET A 94 -0.87 12.46 9.21
N GLN A 95 -2.08 11.88 9.31
CA GLN A 95 -2.52 11.18 10.52
C GLN A 95 -1.62 9.98 10.82
N HIS A 96 -1.30 9.16 9.79
CA HIS A 96 -0.31 8.08 9.93
C HIS A 96 1.03 8.60 10.47
N GLY A 97 1.54 9.69 9.89
CA GLY A 97 2.79 10.30 10.35
C GLY A 97 2.73 10.73 11.82
N LEU A 98 1.61 11.33 12.26
CA LEU A 98 1.38 11.69 13.67
C LEU A 98 1.35 10.46 14.58
N ASP A 99 0.61 9.41 14.18
CA ASP A 99 0.47 8.17 14.94
C ASP A 99 1.81 7.42 15.02
N PHE A 100 2.61 7.47 13.96
CA PHE A 100 3.95 6.92 13.94
C PHE A 100 4.90 7.65 14.90
N ILE A 101 5.01 8.99 14.79
CA ILE A 101 5.93 9.80 15.60
C ILE A 101 5.60 9.69 17.09
N ASN A 102 4.32 9.66 17.45
CA ASN A 102 3.87 9.57 18.85
C ASN A 102 3.67 8.11 19.31
N GLY A 103 3.87 7.15 18.41
CA GLY A 103 3.57 5.75 18.64
C GLY A 103 4.72 4.96 19.30
N LYS A 104 4.36 3.85 19.92
CA LYS A 104 5.30 2.94 20.59
C LYS A 104 6.33 2.29 19.66
N ASN A 105 6.10 2.34 18.35
CA ASN A 105 6.96 1.70 17.35
C ASN A 105 8.05 2.64 16.82
N PHE A 106 8.00 3.94 17.13
CA PHE A 106 8.89 4.94 16.58
C PHE A 106 10.37 4.66 16.89
N ASP A 107 10.71 4.54 18.15
CA ASP A 107 12.11 4.29 18.57
C ASP A 107 12.60 2.95 17.99
N ARG A 108 11.78 1.89 18.10
CA ARG A 108 12.15 0.57 17.58
C ARG A 108 12.32 0.56 16.06
N PHE A 109 11.54 1.34 15.33
CA PHE A 109 11.70 1.49 13.89
C PHE A 109 13.11 2.01 13.54
N PHE A 110 13.59 3.04 14.21
CA PHE A 110 14.92 3.60 13.98
C PHE A 110 16.08 2.82 14.62
N GLU A 111 15.80 1.88 15.51
CA GLU A 111 16.79 0.86 15.91
C GLU A 111 17.00 -0.17 14.81
N VAL A 112 15.91 -0.61 14.14
CA VAL A 112 15.98 -1.62 13.08
C VAL A 112 16.41 -1.03 11.75
N PHE A 113 15.94 0.16 11.42
CA PHE A 113 16.14 0.80 10.13
C PHE A 113 16.85 2.15 10.21
N GLU A 114 17.49 2.49 9.09
CA GLU A 114 17.92 3.84 8.78
C GLU A 114 17.24 4.27 7.48
N LEU A 115 16.64 5.47 7.50
CA LEU A 115 15.97 6.05 6.35
C LEU A 115 17.00 6.46 5.30
N SER A 116 16.98 5.83 4.12
CA SER A 116 17.89 6.13 3.01
C SER A 116 17.27 7.09 2.01
N SER A 117 15.99 6.93 1.69
CA SER A 117 15.22 7.88 0.88
C SER A 117 13.73 7.81 1.18
N PHE A 118 13.03 8.92 0.94
CA PHE A 118 11.58 9.03 1.07
C PHE A 118 11.03 9.75 -0.16
N ILE A 119 10.28 9.03 -1.00
CA ILE A 119 9.64 9.57 -2.21
C ILE A 119 8.14 9.57 -1.98
N SER A 120 7.50 10.70 -2.23
CA SER A 120 6.04 10.83 -2.25
C SER A 120 5.58 11.03 -3.69
N LEU A 121 4.79 10.07 -4.20
CA LEU A 121 4.15 10.13 -5.51
C LEU A 121 2.72 10.63 -5.35
N GLY A 122 2.30 11.56 -6.17
CA GLY A 122 0.98 12.18 -6.11
C GLY A 122 1.05 13.67 -5.86
N ASN A 123 -0.07 14.26 -5.43
CA ASN A 123 -0.21 15.71 -5.27
C ASN A 123 -0.48 16.06 -3.79
N PRO A 124 0.54 15.95 -2.91
CA PRO A 124 0.36 16.23 -1.49
C PRO A 124 0.04 17.71 -1.23
N THR A 125 -0.82 17.96 -0.24
CA THR A 125 -1.15 19.32 0.18
C THR A 125 0.05 20.04 0.81
N ASN A 126 -0.01 21.35 0.85
CA ASN A 126 1.04 22.15 1.49
C ASN A 126 1.15 21.89 2.99
N GLU A 127 0.03 21.53 3.64
CA GLU A 127 -0.03 21.16 5.05
C GLU A 127 0.78 19.88 5.30
N LEU A 128 0.62 18.85 4.46
CA LEU A 128 1.40 17.61 4.56
C LEU A 128 2.89 17.85 4.29
N LYS A 129 3.22 18.66 3.27
CA LYS A 129 4.61 19.03 2.98
C LYS A 129 5.26 19.75 4.18
N LYS A 130 4.52 20.69 4.79
CA LYS A 130 4.96 21.39 5.99
C LYS A 130 5.10 20.45 7.19
N PHE A 131 4.14 19.56 7.41
CA PHE A 131 4.20 18.56 8.47
C PHE A 131 5.46 17.70 8.36
N ASN A 132 5.76 17.18 7.17
CA ASN A 132 6.96 16.37 6.94
C ASN A 132 8.24 17.16 7.26
N LEU A 133 8.32 18.41 6.79
CA LEU A 133 9.48 19.27 7.03
C LEU A 133 9.66 19.58 8.52
N ASP A 134 8.59 19.94 9.22
CA ASP A 134 8.60 20.28 10.65
C ASP A 134 9.05 19.10 11.53
N ASN A 135 8.79 17.86 11.06
CA ASN A 135 9.18 16.63 11.73
C ASN A 135 10.51 16.03 11.23
N GLY A 136 11.25 16.78 10.40
CA GLY A 136 12.57 16.38 9.93
C GLY A 136 12.61 15.36 8.81
N PHE A 137 11.48 15.07 8.16
CA PHE A 137 11.44 14.19 7.00
C PHE A 137 11.80 14.95 5.72
N VAL A 138 12.90 14.50 5.08
CA VAL A 138 13.29 15.01 3.77
C VAL A 138 12.62 14.16 2.70
N VAL A 139 11.63 14.73 2.02
CA VAL A 139 10.78 14.01 1.07
C VAL A 139 11.00 14.54 -0.34
N ASP A 140 11.24 13.63 -1.30
CA ASP A 140 11.25 13.91 -2.73
C ASP A 140 9.81 13.81 -3.28
N TYR A 141 9.19 14.95 -3.56
CA TYR A 141 7.81 15.03 -4.05
C TYR A 141 7.77 14.94 -5.57
N ARG A 142 7.03 13.96 -6.10
CA ARG A 142 6.85 13.74 -7.54
C ARG A 142 5.38 13.79 -7.88
N GLU A 143 5.00 14.84 -8.62
CA GLU A 143 3.61 15.10 -9.01
C GLU A 143 3.09 14.08 -10.02
N THR A 144 1.79 13.79 -9.97
CA THR A 144 1.12 12.94 -10.94
C THR A 144 1.03 13.62 -12.31
N ILE A 145 1.49 12.92 -13.34
CA ILE A 145 1.34 13.35 -14.74
C ILE A 145 0.33 12.49 -15.51
N GLY A 146 -0.09 11.37 -14.95
CA GLY A 146 -1.12 10.48 -15.50
C GLY A 146 -0.91 9.02 -15.08
N GLY A 147 -1.98 8.25 -15.16
CA GLY A 147 -1.97 6.82 -14.83
C GLY A 147 -3.38 6.27 -14.66
N PHE A 148 -3.45 4.99 -14.30
CA PHE A 148 -4.71 4.34 -13.93
C PHE A 148 -4.46 3.14 -13.01
N VAL A 149 -5.50 2.76 -12.26
CA VAL A 149 -5.55 1.52 -11.49
C VAL A 149 -6.77 0.71 -11.93
N LEU A 150 -6.58 -0.59 -12.13
CA LEU A 150 -7.69 -1.52 -12.36
C LEU A 150 -8.03 -2.21 -11.04
N LYS A 151 -9.27 -2.04 -10.59
CA LYS A 151 -9.83 -2.87 -9.51
C LYS A 151 -10.43 -4.13 -10.13
N GLN A 152 -9.97 -5.27 -9.68
CA GLN A 152 -10.52 -6.59 -10.03
C GLN A 152 -11.43 -7.10 -8.94
#